data_8df4ae2629337733142b0a29906b5ce5
#
_entry.id   8df4ae2629337733142b0a29906b5ce5
#
_cell.length_a   1.000
_cell.length_b   1.000
_cell.length_c   1.000
_cell.angle_alpha   90.00
_cell.angle_beta   90.00
_cell.angle_gamma   90.00
#
_symmetry.space_group_name_H-M   'P 1'
#
loop_
_entity.id
_entity.type
_entity.pdbx_description
1 polymer ?
#
loop_
_entity_poly.entity_id
_entity_poly.type
_entity_poly.pdbx_seq_one_letter_code
_entity_poly.pdbx_strand_id
1 'polypeptide(L)'
;MLRADEVQDKITALQDQNRKKLEESVVKFQRDLRKYAARYRVSGPMIEGLPATEASDRLIAFQDEFDELHERFTMCQSGEKLFGLKENEYPTLIKLEKELALLQKLYGLYNDVMNAVSGYSDIKWVDLDITKINSELQEFQNRCRRLPKALKTWPAYQELKDKIDDFNETCPLLELMTNKSMKERHWEMIGDVTQHRFEINNEGFSLKHVLAAPLLKHKDHIEDICIGATKEKDIEAKMKQIVMDFAIITL
;
A
#
# COMPACT_ATOMS: atom_id res chain seq x y z
N MET A 1 24.80 36.92 -53.90
CA MET A 1 25.17 37.36 -52.51
C MET A 1 23.98 37.93 -51.73
N LEU A 2 23.16 38.84 -52.29
CA LEU A 2 21.98 39.43 -51.58
C LEU A 2 21.01 38.41 -50.92
N ARG A 3 20.77 37.24 -51.53
CA ARG A 3 19.89 36.21 -50.94
C ARG A 3 20.46 35.48 -49.72
N ALA A 4 21.78 35.39 -49.59
CA ALA A 4 22.42 34.72 -48.44
C ALA A 4 22.33 35.63 -47.20
N ASP A 5 22.55 36.95 -47.37
CA ASP A 5 22.47 37.95 -46.31
C ASP A 5 21.03 38.08 -45.78
N GLU A 6 20.01 38.10 -46.66
CA GLU A 6 18.61 38.12 -46.29
C GLU A 6 18.18 36.87 -45.51
N VAL A 7 18.71 35.69 -45.83
CA VAL A 7 18.46 34.45 -45.11
C VAL A 7 19.12 34.49 -43.74
N GLN A 8 20.34 34.98 -43.65
CA GLN A 8 21.08 35.14 -42.42
C GLN A 8 20.35 36.09 -41.45
N ASP A 9 19.88 37.23 -41.96
CA ASP A 9 19.11 38.22 -41.16
C ASP A 9 17.82 37.61 -40.61
N LYS A 10 17.10 36.81 -41.41
CA LYS A 10 15.90 36.09 -40.98
C LYS A 10 16.21 35.04 -39.90
N ILE A 11 17.32 34.30 -40.04
CA ILE A 11 17.74 33.31 -39.03
C ILE A 11 18.07 34.02 -37.73
N THR A 12 18.81 35.09 -37.76
CA THR A 12 19.16 35.90 -36.57
C THR A 12 17.92 36.45 -35.89
N ALA A 13 16.98 37.03 -36.65
CA ALA A 13 15.71 37.51 -36.11
C ALA A 13 14.87 36.41 -35.46
N LEU A 14 14.83 35.21 -36.04
CA LEU A 14 14.15 34.02 -35.46
C LEU A 14 14.83 33.54 -34.18
N GLN A 15 16.17 33.55 -34.15
CA GLN A 15 16.95 33.20 -32.96
C GLN A 15 16.66 34.16 -31.82
N ASP A 16 16.67 35.48 -32.09
CA ASP A 16 16.36 36.49 -31.07
C ASP A 16 14.92 36.39 -30.57
N GLN A 17 13.97 36.11 -31.47
CA GLN A 17 12.58 35.89 -31.07
C GLN A 17 12.42 34.66 -30.18
N ASN A 18 13.06 33.55 -30.54
CA ASN A 18 12.99 32.31 -29.76
C ASN A 18 13.71 32.46 -28.42
N ARG A 19 14.81 33.17 -28.37
CA ARG A 19 15.49 33.51 -27.12
C ARG A 19 14.59 34.31 -26.17
N LYS A 20 13.89 35.33 -26.66
CA LYS A 20 12.94 36.14 -25.87
C LYS A 20 11.79 35.25 -25.33
N LYS A 21 11.23 34.37 -26.17
CA LYS A 21 10.20 33.41 -25.75
C LYS A 21 10.70 32.46 -24.66
N LEU A 22 11.96 32.04 -24.76
CA LEU A 22 12.56 31.19 -23.72
C LEU A 22 12.73 31.97 -22.41
N GLU A 23 13.23 33.21 -22.44
CA GLU A 23 13.38 34.05 -21.25
C GLU A 23 12.01 34.28 -20.56
N GLU A 24 10.95 34.55 -21.33
CA GLU A 24 9.59 34.67 -20.81
C GLU A 24 9.11 33.35 -20.18
N SER A 25 9.40 32.20 -20.81
CA SER A 25 9.06 30.88 -20.32
C SER A 25 9.78 30.55 -19.01
N VAL A 26 11.06 30.89 -18.88
CA VAL A 26 11.86 30.75 -17.65
C VAL A 26 11.25 31.57 -16.51
N VAL A 27 10.90 32.83 -16.76
CA VAL A 27 10.27 33.71 -15.76
C VAL A 27 8.91 33.17 -15.34
N LYS A 28 8.11 32.66 -16.29
CA LYS A 28 6.83 32.00 -15.99
C LYS A 28 7.03 30.77 -15.14
N PHE A 29 7.97 29.87 -15.51
CA PHE A 29 8.31 28.69 -14.76
C PHE A 29 8.73 29.02 -13.31
N GLN A 30 9.62 29.98 -13.11
CA GLN A 30 10.05 30.40 -11.77
C GLN A 30 8.89 30.89 -10.90
N ARG A 31 7.94 31.61 -11.47
CA ARG A 31 6.73 32.06 -10.76
C ARG A 31 5.84 30.88 -10.39
N ASP A 32 5.63 29.94 -11.31
CA ASP A 32 4.76 28.80 -11.10
C ASP A 32 5.39 27.83 -10.07
N LEU A 33 6.70 27.62 -10.10
CA LEU A 33 7.42 26.86 -9.08
C LEU A 33 7.25 27.47 -7.68
N ARG A 34 7.35 28.80 -7.55
CA ARG A 34 7.13 29.48 -6.25
C ARG A 34 5.69 29.27 -5.75
N LYS A 35 4.70 29.39 -6.64
CA LYS A 35 3.29 29.14 -6.30
C LYS A 35 3.05 27.71 -5.87
N TYR A 36 3.60 26.74 -6.60
CA TYR A 36 3.52 25.34 -6.27
C TYR A 36 4.15 25.06 -4.90
N ALA A 37 5.38 25.52 -4.65
CA ALA A 37 6.06 25.34 -3.37
C ALA A 37 5.32 25.98 -2.19
N ALA A 38 4.70 27.14 -2.38
CA ALA A 38 3.89 27.78 -1.36
C ALA A 38 2.64 26.96 -1.03
N ARG A 39 1.94 26.46 -2.06
CA ARG A 39 0.75 25.62 -1.89
C ARG A 39 1.10 24.25 -1.28
N TYR A 40 2.21 23.65 -1.70
CA TYR A 40 2.69 22.37 -1.13
C TYR A 40 2.92 22.48 0.38
N ARG A 41 3.42 23.62 0.89
CA ARG A 41 3.62 23.85 2.33
C ARG A 41 2.32 23.96 3.11
N VAL A 42 1.26 24.51 2.48
CA VAL A 42 -0.01 24.82 3.16
C VAL A 42 -1.03 23.72 3.01
N SER A 43 -1.04 23.01 1.89
CA SER A 43 -2.06 22.00 1.54
C SER A 43 -1.47 20.69 1.03
N GLY A 44 -0.17 20.47 1.17
CA GLY A 44 0.52 19.26 0.73
C GLY A 44 0.21 18.03 1.58
N PRO A 45 0.78 16.87 1.21
CA PRO A 45 0.53 15.59 1.91
C PRO A 45 1.20 15.49 3.29
N MET A 46 2.06 16.46 3.64
CA MET A 46 2.86 16.44 4.89
C MET A 46 2.23 17.24 6.03
N ILE A 47 0.98 17.66 5.91
CA ILE A 47 0.30 18.44 6.95
C ILE A 47 0.02 17.54 8.16
N GLU A 48 0.37 18.04 9.33
CA GLU A 48 0.15 17.34 10.60
C GLU A 48 -1.35 17.10 10.85
N GLY A 49 -1.69 15.90 11.31
CA GLY A 49 -3.08 15.51 11.59
C GLY A 49 -3.90 15.08 10.36
N LEU A 50 -3.28 15.00 9.16
CA LEU A 50 -3.96 14.53 7.97
C LEU A 50 -4.09 13.00 7.98
N PRO A 51 -5.30 12.43 7.74
CA PRO A 51 -5.46 10.98 7.57
C PRO A 51 -4.58 10.45 6.43
N ALA A 52 -4.03 9.23 6.58
CA ALA A 52 -3.10 8.65 5.60
C ALA A 52 -3.72 8.48 4.20
N THR A 53 -5.02 8.16 4.14
CA THR A 53 -5.76 8.08 2.87
C THR A 53 -5.82 9.43 2.16
N GLU A 54 -6.20 10.48 2.87
CA GLU A 54 -6.27 11.84 2.31
C GLU A 54 -4.88 12.37 1.94
N ALA A 55 -3.85 12.04 2.73
CA ALA A 55 -2.46 12.38 2.41
C ALA A 55 -1.99 11.68 1.11
N SER A 56 -2.39 10.43 0.90
CA SER A 56 -2.13 9.69 -0.34
C SER A 56 -2.79 10.35 -1.55
N ASP A 57 -4.06 10.74 -1.45
CA ASP A 57 -4.79 11.41 -2.54
C ASP A 57 -4.16 12.76 -2.88
N ARG A 58 -3.80 13.54 -1.86
CA ARG A 58 -3.07 14.81 -2.07
C ARG A 58 -1.71 14.60 -2.71
N LEU A 59 -1.00 13.54 -2.31
CA LEU A 59 0.29 13.21 -2.92
C LEU A 59 0.17 12.97 -4.42
N ILE A 60 -0.84 12.21 -4.86
CA ILE A 60 -1.10 11.97 -6.29
C ILE A 60 -1.32 13.29 -7.02
N ALA A 61 -2.21 14.14 -6.52
CA ALA A 61 -2.51 15.43 -7.15
C ALA A 61 -1.27 16.37 -7.22
N PHE A 62 -0.47 16.42 -6.16
CA PHE A 62 0.75 17.20 -6.15
C PHE A 62 1.84 16.61 -7.03
N GLN A 63 1.91 15.28 -7.16
CA GLN A 63 2.86 14.63 -8.06
C GLN A 63 2.56 14.94 -9.52
N ASP A 64 1.31 14.80 -9.95
CA ASP A 64 0.89 15.10 -11.32
C ASP A 64 1.27 16.55 -11.72
N GLU A 65 1.01 17.50 -10.83
CA GLU A 65 1.39 18.90 -11.07
C GLU A 65 2.92 19.11 -11.05
N PHE A 66 3.64 18.35 -10.22
CA PHE A 66 5.09 18.39 -10.17
C PHE A 66 5.71 17.85 -11.46
N ASP A 67 5.15 16.79 -12.02
CA ASP A 67 5.63 16.18 -13.27
C ASP A 67 5.48 17.16 -14.43
N GLU A 68 4.36 17.90 -14.53
CA GLU A 68 4.20 18.99 -15.50
C GLU A 68 5.24 20.11 -15.29
N LEU A 69 5.53 20.46 -14.04
CA LEU A 69 6.57 21.46 -13.73
C LEU A 69 7.96 20.96 -14.11
N HIS A 70 8.24 19.68 -13.88
CA HIS A 70 9.53 19.05 -14.20
C HIS A 70 9.76 18.97 -15.71
N GLU A 71 8.74 18.65 -16.50
CA GLU A 71 8.80 18.71 -17.96
C GLU A 71 9.14 20.12 -18.46
N ARG A 72 8.47 21.13 -17.91
CA ARG A 72 8.73 22.52 -18.26
C ARG A 72 10.13 22.98 -17.84
N PHE A 73 10.63 22.51 -16.69
CA PHE A 73 12.02 22.73 -16.28
C PHE A 73 12.99 22.15 -17.29
N THR A 74 12.79 20.91 -17.72
CA THR A 74 13.65 20.23 -18.69
C THR A 74 13.68 20.97 -20.04
N MET A 75 12.53 21.48 -20.48
CA MET A 75 12.44 22.32 -21.68
C MET A 75 13.22 23.66 -21.54
N CYS A 76 13.05 24.33 -20.40
CA CYS A 76 13.79 25.59 -20.12
C CYS A 76 15.30 25.35 -20.07
N GLN A 77 15.75 24.32 -19.35
CA GLN A 77 17.17 23.97 -19.24
C GLN A 77 17.79 23.60 -20.59
N SER A 78 17.08 22.82 -21.40
CA SER A 78 17.51 22.46 -22.75
C SER A 78 17.62 23.70 -23.66
N GLY A 79 16.67 24.61 -23.54
CA GLY A 79 16.69 25.89 -24.25
C GLY A 79 17.84 26.78 -23.81
N GLU A 80 18.09 26.91 -22.50
CA GLU A 80 19.21 27.68 -21.96
C GLU A 80 20.56 27.17 -22.51
N LYS A 81 20.74 25.84 -22.55
CA LYS A 81 21.93 25.20 -23.14
C LYS A 81 22.04 25.48 -24.62
N LEU A 82 20.96 25.37 -25.39
CA LEU A 82 20.93 25.58 -26.83
C LEU A 82 21.33 26.99 -27.22
N PHE A 83 20.87 28.01 -26.45
CA PHE A 83 21.16 29.40 -26.69
C PHE A 83 22.41 29.89 -25.96
N GLY A 84 23.16 29.01 -25.28
CA GLY A 84 24.37 29.40 -24.53
C GLY A 84 24.09 30.36 -23.39
N LEU A 85 22.90 30.33 -22.81
CA LEU A 85 22.52 31.17 -21.67
C LEU A 85 23.04 30.51 -20.37
N LYS A 86 23.16 31.36 -19.34
CA LYS A 86 23.50 30.84 -18.01
C LYS A 86 22.38 29.95 -17.49
N GLU A 87 22.70 28.72 -17.20
CA GLU A 87 21.75 27.79 -16.59
C GLU A 87 21.33 28.27 -15.19
N ASN A 88 20.02 28.28 -14.95
CA ASN A 88 19.46 28.63 -13.65
C ASN A 88 19.43 27.40 -12.74
N GLU A 89 19.78 27.60 -11.47
CA GLU A 89 19.67 26.55 -10.45
C GLU A 89 18.35 26.67 -9.69
N TYR A 90 17.70 25.52 -9.46
CA TYR A 90 16.41 25.43 -8.77
C TYR A 90 16.47 24.51 -7.56
N PRO A 91 17.13 24.90 -6.45
CA PRO A 91 17.27 24.04 -5.26
C PRO A 91 15.93 23.63 -4.66
N THR A 92 14.92 24.50 -4.78
CA THR A 92 13.56 24.19 -4.33
C THR A 92 12.93 23.05 -5.14
N LEU A 93 13.14 23.00 -6.46
CA LEU A 93 12.65 21.91 -7.31
C LEU A 93 13.28 20.58 -6.90
N ILE A 94 14.61 20.56 -6.76
CA ILE A 94 15.36 19.35 -6.35
C ILE A 94 14.94 18.85 -4.96
N LYS A 95 14.66 19.78 -4.04
CA LYS A 95 14.18 19.43 -2.71
C LYS A 95 12.79 18.78 -2.77
N LEU A 96 11.86 19.39 -3.51
CA LEU A 96 10.50 18.87 -3.69
C LEU A 96 10.49 17.50 -4.37
N GLU A 97 11.31 17.30 -5.41
CA GLU A 97 11.48 16.02 -6.09
C GLU A 97 11.88 14.90 -5.11
N LYS A 98 12.88 15.18 -4.27
CA LYS A 98 13.33 14.21 -3.26
C LYS A 98 12.26 13.91 -2.21
N GLU A 99 11.54 14.93 -1.75
CA GLU A 99 10.45 14.76 -0.78
C GLU A 99 9.30 13.96 -1.38
N LEU A 100 8.84 14.29 -2.59
CA LEU A 100 7.79 13.57 -3.28
C LEU A 100 8.18 12.11 -3.54
N ALA A 101 9.42 11.85 -3.99
CA ALA A 101 9.92 10.49 -4.20
C ALA A 101 9.96 9.65 -2.92
N LEU A 102 10.25 10.26 -1.76
CA LEU A 102 10.19 9.58 -0.47
C LEU A 102 8.74 9.26 -0.08
N LEU A 103 7.83 10.22 -0.27
CA LEU A 103 6.42 10.04 0.04
C LEU A 103 5.76 8.98 -0.85
N GLN A 104 6.09 8.94 -2.14
CA GLN A 104 5.63 7.89 -3.05
C GLN A 104 6.01 6.49 -2.57
N LYS A 105 7.23 6.32 -2.02
CA LYS A 105 7.64 5.02 -1.47
C LYS A 105 6.81 4.61 -0.26
N LEU A 106 6.46 5.55 0.61
CA LEU A 106 5.64 5.28 1.79
C LEU A 106 4.19 5.00 1.41
N TYR A 107 3.57 5.96 0.70
CA TYR A 107 2.15 5.86 0.38
C TYR A 107 1.84 4.81 -0.69
N GLY A 108 2.77 4.52 -1.60
CA GLY A 108 2.66 3.38 -2.51
C GLY A 108 2.58 2.07 -1.74
N LEU A 109 3.48 1.85 -0.76
CA LEU A 109 3.41 0.67 0.09
C LEU A 109 2.16 0.65 0.98
N TYR A 110 1.76 1.81 1.53
CA TYR A 110 0.54 1.95 2.31
C TYR A 110 -0.69 1.51 1.51
N ASN A 111 -0.84 2.00 0.30
CA ASN A 111 -1.96 1.65 -0.58
C ASN A 111 -1.94 0.17 -0.98
N ASP A 112 -0.76 -0.38 -1.30
CA ASP A 112 -0.60 -1.81 -1.61
C ASP A 112 -1.11 -2.68 -0.45
N VAL A 113 -0.71 -2.37 0.79
CA VAL A 113 -1.11 -3.12 1.98
C VAL A 113 -2.61 -2.95 2.27
N MET A 114 -3.14 -1.71 2.22
CA MET A 114 -4.56 -1.48 2.50
C MET A 114 -5.46 -2.17 1.47
N ASN A 115 -5.08 -2.15 0.19
CA ASN A 115 -5.81 -2.85 -0.86
C ASN A 115 -5.73 -4.37 -0.69
N ALA A 116 -4.56 -4.92 -0.35
CA ALA A 116 -4.39 -6.34 -0.10
C ALA A 116 -5.24 -6.80 1.09
N VAL A 117 -5.17 -6.10 2.23
CA VAL A 117 -5.94 -6.41 3.44
C VAL A 117 -7.45 -6.32 3.18
N SER A 118 -7.89 -5.29 2.43
CA SER A 118 -9.28 -5.18 2.00
C SER A 118 -9.69 -6.35 1.11
N GLY A 119 -8.84 -6.73 0.15
CA GLY A 119 -9.07 -7.88 -0.74
C GLY A 119 -9.14 -9.20 0.01
N TYR A 120 -8.31 -9.42 1.04
CA TYR A 120 -8.39 -10.62 1.87
C TYR A 120 -9.73 -10.74 2.59
N SER A 121 -10.27 -9.63 3.06
CA SER A 121 -11.55 -9.59 3.79
C SER A 121 -12.71 -10.16 2.99
N ASP A 122 -12.69 -10.03 1.67
CA ASP A 122 -13.74 -10.49 0.77
C ASP A 122 -13.57 -11.97 0.32
N ILE A 123 -12.43 -12.60 0.62
CA ILE A 123 -12.19 -14.00 0.29
C ILE A 123 -13.17 -14.90 1.08
N LYS A 124 -13.85 -15.79 0.39
CA LYS A 124 -14.71 -16.78 1.03
C LYS A 124 -13.89 -17.69 1.92
N TRP A 125 -14.42 -18.02 3.08
CA TRP A 125 -13.73 -18.87 4.07
C TRP A 125 -13.25 -20.21 3.51
N VAL A 126 -14.03 -20.81 2.61
CA VAL A 126 -13.69 -22.09 1.98
C VAL A 126 -12.55 -22.02 0.97
N ASP A 127 -12.31 -20.83 0.41
CA ASP A 127 -11.28 -20.57 -0.61
C ASP A 127 -10.03 -19.91 0.00
N LEU A 128 -9.99 -19.78 1.33
CA LEU A 128 -8.94 -19.04 2.03
C LEU A 128 -7.63 -19.82 2.04
N ASP A 129 -6.60 -19.23 1.44
CA ASP A 129 -5.22 -19.72 1.46
C ASP A 129 -4.36 -18.86 2.40
N ILE A 130 -4.27 -19.28 3.64
CA ILE A 130 -3.49 -18.57 4.68
C ILE A 130 -2.00 -18.56 4.35
N THR A 131 -1.47 -19.60 3.69
CA THR A 131 -0.06 -19.67 3.34
C THR A 131 0.31 -18.55 2.36
N LYS A 132 -0.56 -18.31 1.39
CA LYS A 132 -0.39 -17.22 0.41
C LYS A 132 -0.45 -15.86 1.09
N ILE A 133 -1.46 -15.62 1.93
CA ILE A 133 -1.62 -14.37 2.68
C ILE A 133 -0.38 -14.12 3.55
N ASN A 134 0.09 -15.14 4.27
CA ASN A 134 1.26 -15.03 5.14
C ASN A 134 2.53 -14.67 4.35
N SER A 135 2.72 -15.26 3.17
CA SER A 135 3.83 -14.96 2.27
C SER A 135 3.79 -13.49 1.79
N GLU A 136 2.63 -12.99 1.39
CA GLU A 136 2.44 -11.59 0.96
C GLU A 136 2.69 -10.61 2.12
N LEU A 137 2.21 -10.91 3.33
CA LEU A 137 2.44 -10.10 4.51
C LEU A 137 3.93 -10.04 4.91
N GLN A 138 4.66 -11.14 4.78
CA GLN A 138 6.11 -11.18 4.99
C GLN A 138 6.84 -10.28 3.98
N GLU A 139 6.41 -10.27 2.73
CA GLU A 139 6.95 -9.37 1.73
C GLU A 139 6.68 -7.90 2.09
N PHE A 140 5.45 -7.55 2.46
CA PHE A 140 5.09 -6.21 2.93
C PHE A 140 5.91 -5.78 4.15
N GLN A 141 6.09 -6.66 5.12
CA GLN A 141 6.93 -6.40 6.30
C GLN A 141 8.38 -6.12 5.90
N ASN A 142 8.93 -6.89 4.95
CA ASN A 142 10.28 -6.66 4.45
C ASN A 142 10.40 -5.33 3.69
N ARG A 143 9.42 -4.97 2.88
CA ARG A 143 9.36 -3.67 2.19
C ARG A 143 9.27 -2.52 3.22
N CYS A 144 8.45 -2.67 4.25
CA CYS A 144 8.31 -1.71 5.34
C CYS A 144 9.64 -1.49 6.09
N ARG A 145 10.38 -2.56 6.39
CA ARG A 145 11.71 -2.47 7.03
C ARG A 145 12.74 -1.73 6.18
N ARG A 146 12.65 -1.83 4.85
CA ARG A 146 13.56 -1.18 3.88
C ARG A 146 13.28 0.30 3.66
N LEU A 147 12.15 0.84 4.16
CA LEU A 147 11.85 2.26 4.05
C LEU A 147 12.91 3.11 4.77
N PRO A 148 13.24 4.29 4.22
CA PRO A 148 14.18 5.22 4.82
C PRO A 148 13.82 5.59 6.26
N LYS A 149 14.83 5.75 7.12
CA LYS A 149 14.63 6.08 8.55
C LYS A 149 13.80 7.35 8.76
N ALA A 150 13.94 8.33 7.88
CA ALA A 150 13.19 9.59 7.94
C ALA A 150 11.67 9.40 7.85
N LEU A 151 11.20 8.34 7.19
CA LEU A 151 9.78 8.03 7.06
C LEU A 151 9.20 7.25 8.26
N LYS A 152 10.06 6.60 9.05
CA LYS A 152 9.63 5.73 10.16
C LYS A 152 9.01 6.47 11.34
N THR A 153 9.18 7.79 11.41
CA THR A 153 8.56 8.65 12.43
C THR A 153 7.18 9.17 12.01
N TRP A 154 6.75 8.87 10.80
CA TRP A 154 5.50 9.38 10.26
C TRP A 154 4.29 8.59 10.75
N PRO A 155 3.14 9.26 11.02
CA PRO A 155 1.91 8.59 11.43
C PRO A 155 1.48 7.49 10.45
N ALA A 156 1.54 7.76 9.14
CA ALA A 156 1.21 6.78 8.10
C ALA A 156 2.11 5.53 8.14
N TYR A 157 3.38 5.66 8.52
CA TYR A 157 4.25 4.50 8.70
C TYR A 157 3.85 3.67 9.92
N GLN A 158 3.48 4.31 11.04
CA GLN A 158 3.03 3.60 12.23
C GLN A 158 1.73 2.85 11.94
N GLU A 159 0.74 3.51 11.31
CA GLU A 159 -0.51 2.88 10.91
C GLU A 159 -0.28 1.68 9.98
N LEU A 160 0.59 1.83 8.98
CA LEU A 160 0.99 0.76 8.07
C LEU A 160 1.61 -0.42 8.82
N LYS A 161 2.54 -0.13 9.73
CA LYS A 161 3.23 -1.15 10.52
C LYS A 161 2.26 -1.88 11.43
N ASP A 162 1.41 -1.16 12.14
CA ASP A 162 0.43 -1.75 13.06
C ASP A 162 -0.55 -2.66 12.31
N LYS A 163 -1.01 -2.26 11.12
CA LYS A 163 -1.84 -3.10 10.25
C LYS A 163 -1.17 -4.40 9.83
N ILE A 164 0.11 -4.34 9.46
CA ILE A 164 0.88 -5.54 9.07
C ILE A 164 1.09 -6.44 10.30
N ASP A 165 1.44 -5.86 11.44
CA ASP A 165 1.73 -6.60 12.66
C ASP A 165 0.46 -7.27 13.20
N ASP A 166 -0.69 -6.58 13.28
CA ASP A 166 -2.00 -7.11 13.68
C ASP A 166 -2.41 -8.32 12.81
N PHE A 167 -2.20 -8.21 11.50
CA PHE A 167 -2.55 -9.30 10.59
C PHE A 167 -1.59 -10.49 10.74
N ASN A 168 -0.29 -10.23 10.91
CA ASN A 168 0.70 -11.29 11.17
C ASN A 168 0.44 -12.02 12.49
N GLU A 169 -0.05 -11.34 13.52
CA GLU A 169 -0.45 -11.98 14.79
C GLU A 169 -1.73 -12.83 14.64
N THR A 170 -2.61 -12.43 13.74
CA THR A 170 -3.89 -13.12 13.49
C THR A 170 -3.71 -14.36 12.59
N CYS A 171 -2.76 -14.34 11.65
CA CYS A 171 -2.56 -15.41 10.67
C CYS A 171 -2.39 -16.82 11.28
N PRO A 172 -1.58 -17.06 12.33
CA PRO A 172 -1.45 -18.38 12.92
C PRO A 172 -2.77 -18.91 13.49
N LEU A 173 -3.57 -18.01 14.04
CA LEU A 173 -4.89 -18.36 14.57
C LEU A 173 -5.87 -18.72 13.45
N LEU A 174 -5.88 -17.94 12.37
CA LEU A 174 -6.67 -18.26 11.17
C LEU A 174 -6.27 -19.59 10.56
N GLU A 175 -4.98 -19.94 10.54
CA GLU A 175 -4.48 -21.22 10.05
C GLU A 175 -5.05 -22.39 10.87
N LEU A 176 -5.09 -22.27 12.20
CA LEU A 176 -5.73 -23.26 13.06
C LEU A 176 -7.22 -23.36 12.81
N MET A 177 -7.92 -22.24 12.64
CA MET A 177 -9.36 -22.16 12.41
C MET A 177 -9.77 -22.71 11.03
N THR A 178 -8.90 -22.69 10.02
CA THR A 178 -9.15 -23.28 8.68
C THR A 178 -8.94 -24.79 8.65
N ASN A 179 -8.48 -25.41 9.74
CA ASN A 179 -8.27 -26.84 9.79
C ASN A 179 -9.57 -27.62 9.55
N LYS A 180 -9.50 -28.64 8.70
CA LYS A 180 -10.63 -29.53 8.34
C LYS A 180 -11.21 -30.33 9.52
N SER A 181 -10.59 -30.28 10.68
CA SER A 181 -11.13 -30.87 11.91
C SER A 181 -12.18 -29.98 12.58
N MET A 182 -12.25 -28.70 12.22
CA MET A 182 -13.22 -27.77 12.76
C MET A 182 -14.63 -28.13 12.30
N LYS A 183 -15.53 -28.32 13.26
CA LYS A 183 -16.96 -28.62 13.08
C LYS A 183 -17.79 -27.47 13.62
N GLU A 184 -19.07 -27.42 13.29
CA GLU A 184 -20.01 -26.36 13.71
C GLU A 184 -19.96 -26.13 15.24
N ARG A 185 -19.94 -27.18 16.06
CA ARG A 185 -19.82 -27.07 17.52
C ARG A 185 -18.58 -26.27 17.98
N HIS A 186 -17.45 -26.40 17.27
CA HIS A 186 -16.22 -25.68 17.63
C HIS A 186 -16.36 -24.19 17.29
N TRP A 187 -17.04 -23.86 16.21
CA TRP A 187 -17.37 -22.47 15.86
C TRP A 187 -18.36 -21.85 16.85
N GLU A 188 -19.32 -22.62 17.36
CA GLU A 188 -20.22 -22.20 18.45
C GLU A 188 -19.40 -21.88 19.71
N MET A 189 -18.47 -22.78 20.11
CA MET A 189 -17.59 -22.53 21.25
C MET A 189 -16.74 -21.27 21.08
N ILE A 190 -16.18 -21.04 19.89
CA ILE A 190 -15.45 -19.79 19.59
C ILE A 190 -16.39 -18.60 19.65
N GLY A 191 -17.61 -18.76 19.16
CA GLY A 191 -18.66 -17.72 19.23
C GLY A 191 -19.00 -17.33 20.66
N ASP A 192 -19.14 -18.29 21.56
CA ASP A 192 -19.40 -18.07 22.98
C ASP A 192 -18.25 -17.32 23.67
N VAL A 193 -17.01 -17.70 23.36
CA VAL A 193 -15.81 -17.04 23.93
C VAL A 193 -15.65 -15.62 23.42
N THR A 194 -15.88 -15.41 22.13
CA THR A 194 -15.68 -14.08 21.48
C THR A 194 -16.92 -13.19 21.56
N GLN A 195 -18.07 -13.72 22.03
CA GLN A 195 -19.36 -13.05 21.99
C GLN A 195 -19.77 -12.62 20.58
N HIS A 196 -19.36 -13.42 19.57
CA HIS A 196 -19.61 -13.18 18.15
C HIS A 196 -20.21 -14.40 17.48
N ARG A 197 -21.28 -14.24 16.70
CA ARG A 197 -21.93 -15.33 16.01
C ARG A 197 -21.33 -15.54 14.63
N PHE A 198 -20.87 -16.78 14.37
CA PHE A 198 -20.32 -17.18 13.07
C PHE A 198 -21.37 -17.95 12.27
N GLU A 199 -21.78 -17.45 11.12
CA GLU A 199 -22.74 -18.11 10.22
C GLU A 199 -21.98 -18.91 9.14
N ILE A 200 -21.27 -19.94 9.55
CA ILE A 200 -20.38 -20.75 8.70
C ILE A 200 -21.09 -21.44 7.54
N ASN A 201 -22.39 -21.72 7.67
CA ASN A 201 -23.22 -22.39 6.66
C ASN A 201 -23.73 -21.40 5.60
N ASN A 202 -23.44 -20.08 5.74
CA ASN A 202 -23.83 -19.09 4.75
C ASN A 202 -22.84 -19.12 3.57
N GLU A 203 -23.35 -19.20 2.33
CA GLU A 203 -22.53 -19.18 1.11
C GLU A 203 -21.65 -17.89 0.97
N GLY A 204 -22.05 -16.81 1.65
CA GLY A 204 -21.32 -15.54 1.71
C GLY A 204 -20.32 -15.45 2.87
N PHE A 205 -20.13 -16.52 3.67
CA PHE A 205 -19.20 -16.48 4.78
C PHE A 205 -17.75 -16.28 4.30
N SER A 206 -17.14 -15.20 4.72
CA SER A 206 -15.83 -14.74 4.26
C SER A 206 -14.95 -14.33 5.44
N LEU A 207 -13.68 -14.07 5.16
CA LEU A 207 -12.70 -13.70 6.18
C LEU A 207 -13.14 -12.46 6.99
N LYS A 208 -13.84 -11.49 6.39
CA LYS A 208 -14.34 -10.30 7.11
C LYS A 208 -15.25 -10.65 8.28
N HIS A 209 -16.07 -11.70 8.13
CA HIS A 209 -16.98 -12.15 9.21
C HIS A 209 -16.20 -12.75 10.37
N VAL A 210 -15.06 -13.35 10.11
CA VAL A 210 -14.16 -13.91 11.13
C VAL A 210 -13.36 -12.80 11.80
N LEU A 211 -12.84 -11.86 11.02
CA LEU A 211 -12.07 -10.71 11.53
C LEU A 211 -12.95 -9.68 12.30
N ALA A 212 -14.26 -9.74 12.17
CA ALA A 212 -15.17 -8.91 12.96
C ALA A 212 -15.20 -9.32 14.45
N ALA A 213 -14.79 -10.56 14.78
CA ALA A 213 -14.66 -11.02 16.14
C ALA A 213 -13.34 -10.57 16.79
N PRO A 214 -13.30 -10.34 18.10
CA PRO A 214 -12.08 -9.94 18.82
C PRO A 214 -11.14 -11.15 19.04
N LEU A 215 -10.63 -11.75 17.97
CA LEU A 215 -9.87 -13.00 17.98
C LEU A 215 -8.62 -12.92 18.86
N LEU A 216 -7.82 -11.85 18.70
CA LEU A 216 -6.56 -11.71 19.44
C LEU A 216 -6.76 -11.58 20.96
N LYS A 217 -7.90 -11.02 21.41
CA LYS A 217 -8.26 -10.98 22.83
C LYS A 217 -8.45 -12.36 23.46
N HIS A 218 -8.88 -13.32 22.67
CA HIS A 218 -9.25 -14.67 23.10
C HIS A 218 -8.37 -15.75 22.47
N LYS A 219 -7.17 -15.35 22.04
CA LYS A 219 -6.23 -16.17 21.27
C LYS A 219 -6.03 -17.55 21.91
N ASP A 220 -5.63 -17.60 23.18
CA ASP A 220 -5.32 -18.85 23.87
C ASP A 220 -6.51 -19.80 23.92
N HIS A 221 -7.71 -19.28 24.19
CA HIS A 221 -8.93 -20.11 24.22
C HIS A 221 -9.29 -20.64 22.83
N ILE A 222 -9.12 -19.83 21.79
CA ILE A 222 -9.40 -20.25 20.41
C ILE A 222 -8.38 -21.30 19.97
N GLU A 223 -7.11 -21.14 20.30
CA GLU A 223 -6.06 -22.12 20.05
C GLU A 223 -6.39 -23.45 20.73
N ASP A 224 -6.81 -23.44 22.00
CA ASP A 224 -7.21 -24.64 22.74
C ASP A 224 -8.40 -25.37 22.08
N ILE A 225 -9.42 -24.62 21.62
CA ILE A 225 -10.56 -25.19 20.90
C ILE A 225 -10.11 -25.83 19.58
N CYS A 226 -9.26 -25.19 18.79
CA CYS A 226 -8.76 -25.71 17.52
C CYS A 226 -7.89 -26.96 17.71
N ILE A 227 -7.04 -26.98 18.74
CA ILE A 227 -6.23 -28.15 19.12
C ILE A 227 -7.15 -29.28 19.59
N GLY A 228 -8.17 -28.98 20.38
CA GLY A 228 -9.21 -29.90 20.81
C GLY A 228 -9.91 -30.56 19.63
N ALA A 229 -10.33 -29.75 18.62
CA ALA A 229 -10.96 -30.24 17.41
C ALA A 229 -10.09 -31.25 16.62
N THR A 230 -8.78 -30.98 16.56
CA THR A 230 -7.83 -31.90 15.91
C THR A 230 -7.71 -33.22 16.66
N LYS A 231 -7.60 -33.18 18.01
CA LYS A 231 -7.55 -34.39 18.85
C LYS A 231 -8.84 -35.22 18.76
N GLU A 232 -10.00 -34.57 18.76
CA GLU A 232 -11.29 -35.22 18.57
C GLU A 232 -11.38 -35.96 17.24
N LYS A 233 -10.93 -35.35 16.15
CA LYS A 233 -10.88 -36.01 14.84
C LYS A 233 -10.02 -37.27 14.85
N ASP A 234 -8.86 -37.22 15.52
CA ASP A 234 -7.95 -38.36 15.63
C ASP A 234 -8.57 -39.49 16.45
N ILE A 235 -9.27 -39.15 17.54
CA ILE A 235 -10.00 -40.13 18.37
C ILE A 235 -11.14 -40.76 17.56
N GLU A 236 -11.94 -39.95 16.84
CA GLU A 236 -13.04 -40.47 15.99
C GLU A 236 -12.51 -41.42 14.89
N ALA A 237 -11.36 -41.10 14.29
CA ALA A 237 -10.73 -41.95 13.30
C ALA A 237 -10.29 -43.30 13.89
N LYS A 238 -9.66 -43.28 15.07
CA LYS A 238 -9.29 -44.53 15.80
C LYS A 238 -10.49 -45.35 16.20
N MET A 239 -11.55 -44.69 16.68
CA MET A 239 -12.80 -45.40 17.04
C MET A 239 -13.43 -46.07 15.81
N LYS A 240 -13.50 -45.42 14.68
CA LYS A 240 -13.99 -46.01 13.42
C LYS A 240 -13.15 -47.20 12.99
N GLN A 241 -11.82 -47.12 13.11
CA GLN A 241 -10.95 -48.25 12.82
C GLN A 241 -11.24 -49.44 13.74
N ILE A 242 -11.35 -49.23 15.05
CA ILE A 242 -11.67 -50.28 16.03
C ILE A 242 -13.02 -50.95 15.70
N VAL A 243 -14.05 -50.15 15.38
CA VAL A 243 -15.37 -50.70 15.02
C VAL A 243 -15.28 -51.54 13.74
N MET A 244 -14.51 -51.13 12.74
CA MET A 244 -14.30 -51.92 11.52
C MET A 244 -13.56 -53.22 11.82
N ASP A 245 -12.51 -53.17 12.64
CA ASP A 245 -11.73 -54.35 13.01
C ASP A 245 -12.59 -55.36 13.79
N PHE A 246 -13.43 -54.88 14.71
CA PHE A 246 -14.40 -55.76 15.41
C PHE A 246 -15.46 -56.37 14.47
N ALA A 247 -15.96 -55.60 13.49
CA ALA A 247 -16.92 -56.11 12.53
C ALA A 247 -16.36 -57.25 11.64
N ILE A 248 -15.04 -57.23 11.38
CA ILE A 248 -14.35 -58.30 10.62
C ILE A 248 -14.17 -59.57 11.47
N ILE A 249 -14.01 -59.46 12.79
CA ILE A 249 -13.77 -60.57 13.70
C ILE A 249 -15.09 -61.31 14.03
N THR A 250 -16.22 -60.62 13.91
CA THR A 250 -17.56 -61.18 14.23
C THR A 250 -18.26 -61.80 13.03
N LEU A 251 -17.62 -61.89 11.87
CA LEU A 251 -18.06 -62.69 10.70
C LEU A 251 -17.25 -63.97 10.58
#